data_a236b3f9c5851245ebbf404c8f574d8f
#
_entry.id   a236b3f9c5851245ebbf404c8f574d8f
#
_cell.length_a   1.000
_cell.length_b   1.000
_cell.length_c   1.000
_cell.angle_alpha   90.00
_cell.angle_beta   90.00
_cell.angle_gamma   90.00
#
_symmetry.space_group_name_H-M   'P 1'
#
loop_
_entity.id
_entity.type
_entity.pdbx_description
1 polymer ?
#
loop_
_entity_poly.entity_id
_entity_poly.type
_entity_poly.pdbx_seq_one_letter_code
_entity_poly.pdbx_strand_id
1 'polypeptide(L)'
;MSNTNTRSNARRSFLKLSALAGVAGVSGAFGSDSDRVIRKASEDELKEMFPKAKRVKTICTHCSVGCGIIAEVQDGVWVRQEVAQDHPISQGGHCRKGADLIDRARSETRLRYPLHKVNGEWQRTDWDSAMDKISKQLLQIREESGPDAVMWIGSAKLSNEQCYYLRKFSAFFGTNNLDHCNRV
;
A
#
# COMPACT_ATOMS: atom_id res chain seq x y z
N MET A 1 32.14 -37.41 8.19
CA MET A 1 30.84 -37.78 7.65
C MET A 1 29.91 -38.18 8.80
N SER A 2 28.91 -37.44 9.10
CA SER A 2 27.74 -37.64 9.97
C SER A 2 27.46 -36.39 10.80
N ASN A 3 26.53 -35.58 10.41
CA ASN A 3 25.64 -34.84 11.34
C ASN A 3 24.55 -34.00 10.66
N THR A 4 23.98 -34.45 9.53
CA THR A 4 22.89 -33.75 8.89
C THR A 4 21.50 -34.36 9.16
N ASN A 5 21.43 -35.53 9.78
CA ASN A 5 20.16 -36.27 9.94
C ASN A 5 19.46 -36.05 11.30
N THR A 6 20.15 -35.56 12.30
CA THR A 6 19.58 -35.32 13.64
C THR A 6 18.75 -34.04 13.72
N ARG A 7 19.10 -32.98 12.95
CA ARG A 7 18.35 -31.70 12.94
C ARG A 7 16.99 -31.80 12.22
N SER A 8 16.89 -32.67 11.22
CA SER A 8 15.64 -32.86 10.47
C SER A 8 14.59 -33.61 11.31
N ASN A 9 15.03 -34.58 12.10
CA ASN A 9 14.13 -35.35 12.95
C ASN A 9 13.64 -34.56 14.18
N ALA A 10 14.46 -33.70 14.74
CA ALA A 10 14.04 -32.82 15.85
C ALA A 10 12.95 -31.81 15.43
N ARG A 11 13.07 -31.23 14.21
CA ARG A 11 12.03 -30.34 13.66
C ARG A 11 10.72 -31.06 13.37
N ARG A 12 10.75 -32.27 12.84
CA ARG A 12 9.57 -33.09 12.59
C ARG A 12 8.89 -33.54 13.89
N SER A 13 9.65 -33.87 14.93
CA SER A 13 9.14 -34.21 16.24
C SER A 13 8.53 -33.01 16.96
N PHE A 14 9.15 -31.84 16.86
CA PHE A 14 8.61 -30.58 17.40
C PHE A 14 7.28 -30.20 16.75
N LEU A 15 7.17 -30.29 15.41
CA LEU A 15 5.93 -30.02 14.68
C LEU A 15 4.82 -31.05 14.99
N LYS A 16 5.18 -32.30 15.23
CA LYS A 16 4.21 -33.34 15.67
C LYS A 16 3.75 -33.14 17.11
N LEU A 17 4.64 -32.74 18.02
CA LEU A 17 4.30 -32.46 19.41
C LEU A 17 3.45 -31.18 19.54
N SER A 18 3.76 -30.12 18.77
CA SER A 18 2.94 -28.90 18.76
C SER A 18 1.55 -29.14 18.16
N ALA A 19 1.42 -30.02 17.17
CA ALA A 19 0.13 -30.41 16.62
C ALA A 19 -0.72 -31.25 17.60
N LEU A 20 -0.08 -32.12 18.40
CA LEU A 20 -0.78 -32.93 19.43
C LEU A 20 -1.11 -32.10 20.69
N ALA A 21 -0.23 -31.20 21.10
CA ALA A 21 -0.52 -30.33 22.25
C ALA A 21 -1.61 -29.28 21.93
N GLY A 22 -1.74 -28.89 20.66
CA GLY A 22 -2.79 -27.98 20.18
C GLY A 22 -4.19 -28.56 20.15
N VAL A 23 -4.32 -29.93 20.15
CA VAL A 23 -5.63 -30.57 20.05
C VAL A 23 -6.23 -30.92 21.43
N ALA A 24 -5.44 -31.02 22.50
CA ALA A 24 -5.93 -31.49 23.78
C ALA A 24 -6.09 -30.43 24.89
N GLY A 25 -5.65 -29.22 24.70
CA GLY A 25 -5.60 -28.25 25.80
C GLY A 25 -6.13 -26.84 25.56
N VAL A 26 -6.54 -26.48 24.34
CA VAL A 26 -6.92 -25.09 24.00
C VAL A 26 -8.28 -24.98 23.33
N SER A 27 -9.10 -26.01 23.37
CA SER A 27 -10.43 -25.98 22.76
C SER A 27 -11.47 -25.12 23.51
N GLY A 28 -11.12 -24.54 24.66
CA GLY A 28 -12.06 -23.73 25.45
C GLY A 28 -11.80 -22.22 25.51
N ALA A 29 -10.61 -21.73 25.12
CA ALA A 29 -10.27 -20.32 25.36
C ALA A 29 -9.90 -19.50 24.11
N PHE A 30 -9.63 -20.14 22.96
CA PHE A 30 -9.25 -19.44 21.74
C PHE A 30 -10.25 -19.55 20.58
N GLY A 31 -11.31 -20.35 20.74
CA GLY A 31 -12.28 -20.58 19.66
C GLY A 31 -13.25 -19.44 19.40
N SER A 32 -13.42 -18.49 20.32
CA SER A 32 -14.46 -17.48 20.18
C SER A 32 -13.95 -16.13 19.60
N ASP A 33 -12.68 -15.79 19.78
CA ASP A 33 -12.17 -14.49 19.31
C ASP A 33 -11.45 -14.58 17.97
N SER A 34 -10.75 -15.69 17.68
CA SER A 34 -10.12 -15.86 16.35
C SER A 34 -11.17 -16.06 15.25
N ASP A 35 -12.28 -16.73 15.54
CA ASP A 35 -13.39 -16.88 14.60
C ASP A 35 -14.13 -15.56 14.34
N ARG A 36 -14.17 -14.65 15.33
CA ARG A 36 -14.73 -13.31 15.14
C ARG A 36 -13.89 -12.42 14.23
N VAL A 37 -12.57 -12.56 14.25
CA VAL A 37 -11.67 -11.78 13.39
C VAL A 37 -11.70 -12.27 11.94
N ILE A 38 -12.02 -13.55 11.70
CA ILE A 38 -12.03 -14.15 10.36
C ILE A 38 -13.44 -14.17 9.74
N ARG A 39 -14.48 -14.08 10.56
CA ARG A 39 -15.86 -14.05 10.08
C ARG A 39 -16.09 -12.72 9.32
N LYS A 40 -16.27 -12.84 8.02
CA LYS A 40 -16.80 -11.70 7.25
C LYS A 40 -18.18 -11.37 7.80
N ALA A 41 -18.36 -10.16 8.30
CA ALA A 41 -19.67 -9.67 8.65
C ALA A 41 -20.60 -9.80 7.43
N SER A 42 -21.83 -10.21 7.63
CA SER A 42 -22.83 -10.27 6.56
C SER A 42 -23.08 -8.85 6.00
N GLU A 43 -23.59 -8.76 4.79
CA GLU A 43 -23.93 -7.45 4.21
C GLU A 43 -24.94 -6.69 5.08
N ASP A 44 -25.84 -7.39 5.75
CA ASP A 44 -26.85 -6.77 6.60
C ASP A 44 -26.24 -6.27 7.92
N GLU A 45 -25.33 -7.03 8.55
CA GLU A 45 -24.56 -6.56 9.72
C GLU A 45 -23.74 -5.30 9.38
N LEU A 46 -23.18 -5.23 8.18
CA LEU A 46 -22.40 -4.07 7.74
C LEU A 46 -23.25 -2.85 7.43
N LYS A 47 -24.46 -3.06 6.86
CA LYS A 47 -25.43 -1.97 6.67
C LYS A 47 -25.95 -1.45 8.00
N GLU A 48 -26.12 -2.32 8.99
CA GLU A 48 -26.51 -1.92 10.33
C GLU A 48 -25.42 -1.13 11.07
N MET A 49 -24.15 -1.55 10.93
CA MET A 49 -23.00 -0.82 11.50
C MET A 49 -22.76 0.54 10.83
N PHE A 50 -22.99 0.63 9.53
CA PHE A 50 -22.71 1.83 8.74
C PHE A 50 -23.89 2.27 7.87
N PRO A 51 -25.02 2.64 8.47
CA PRO A 51 -26.28 2.89 7.74
C PRO A 51 -26.23 4.09 6.81
N LYS A 52 -25.26 5.01 7.00
CA LYS A 52 -25.10 6.22 6.20
C LYS A 52 -23.91 6.16 5.24
N ALA A 53 -23.26 5.01 5.11
CA ALA A 53 -22.10 4.87 4.25
C ALA A 53 -22.46 5.11 2.78
N LYS A 54 -21.73 5.99 2.13
CA LYS A 54 -21.82 6.25 0.69
C LYS A 54 -20.85 5.36 -0.06
N ARG A 55 -21.33 4.72 -1.12
CA ARG A 55 -20.52 3.90 -2.02
C ARG A 55 -19.88 4.77 -3.10
N VAL A 56 -18.57 4.80 -3.15
CA VAL A 56 -17.79 5.59 -4.11
C VAL A 56 -16.90 4.64 -4.92
N LYS A 57 -17.05 4.65 -6.24
CA LYS A 57 -16.15 3.93 -7.12
C LYS A 57 -14.81 4.65 -7.20
N THR A 58 -13.74 3.90 -7.04
CA THR A 58 -12.37 4.38 -7.15
C THR A 58 -11.47 3.28 -7.71
N ILE A 59 -10.19 3.54 -7.83
CA ILE A 59 -9.19 2.58 -8.30
C ILE A 59 -8.15 2.31 -7.23
N CYS A 60 -7.59 1.11 -7.27
CA CYS A 60 -6.43 0.74 -6.47
C CYS A 60 -5.20 1.53 -6.90
N THR A 61 -4.50 2.12 -5.94
CA THR A 61 -3.30 2.95 -6.18
C THR A 61 -1.99 2.20 -6.00
N HIS A 62 -2.02 0.86 -5.97
CA HIS A 62 -0.81 0.07 -5.75
C HIS A 62 0.04 -0.18 -7.00
N CYS A 63 -0.56 -0.14 -8.17
CA CYS A 63 0.16 -0.33 -9.44
C CYS A 63 -0.68 0.16 -10.62
N SER A 64 -0.07 0.18 -11.80
CA SER A 64 -0.69 0.65 -13.04
C SER A 64 -1.87 -0.19 -13.55
N VAL A 65 -2.14 -1.37 -12.94
CA VAL A 65 -3.34 -2.15 -13.29
C VAL A 65 -4.61 -1.38 -12.96
N GLY A 66 -4.61 -0.57 -11.90
CA GLY A 66 -5.75 0.27 -11.54
C GLY A 66 -7.03 -0.52 -11.29
N CYS A 67 -6.96 -1.63 -10.55
CA CYS A 67 -8.14 -2.44 -10.24
C CYS A 67 -9.26 -1.62 -9.61
N GLY A 68 -10.50 -1.86 -10.05
CA GLY A 68 -11.69 -1.14 -9.55
C GLY A 68 -12.04 -1.53 -8.12
N ILE A 69 -12.30 -0.52 -7.32
CA ILE A 69 -12.66 -0.63 -5.90
C ILE A 69 -13.92 0.17 -5.64
N ILE A 70 -14.79 -0.34 -4.78
CA ILE A 70 -15.89 0.40 -4.19
C ILE A 70 -15.49 0.71 -2.76
N ALA A 71 -15.27 1.98 -2.47
CA ALA A 71 -15.04 2.48 -1.12
C ALA A 71 -16.38 2.87 -0.49
N GLU A 72 -16.66 2.37 0.70
CA GLU A 72 -17.78 2.81 1.51
C GLU A 72 -17.28 3.82 2.52
N VAL A 73 -17.82 5.03 2.47
CA VAL A 73 -17.36 6.17 3.25
C VAL A 73 -18.52 6.71 4.09
N GLN A 74 -18.29 6.80 5.40
CA GLN A 74 -19.22 7.44 6.34
C GLN A 74 -18.48 8.53 7.12
N ASP A 75 -19.03 9.73 7.15
CA ASP A 75 -18.50 10.89 7.85
C ASP A 75 -17.03 11.20 7.51
N GLY A 76 -16.67 11.02 6.22
CA GLY A 76 -15.31 11.24 5.73
C GLY A 76 -14.34 10.09 6.01
N VAL A 77 -14.76 9.04 6.69
CA VAL A 77 -13.94 7.86 7.00
C VAL A 77 -14.27 6.71 6.04
N TRP A 78 -13.26 6.12 5.45
CA TRP A 78 -13.39 4.92 4.65
C TRP A 78 -13.61 3.72 5.57
N VAL A 79 -14.83 3.20 5.65
CA VAL A 79 -15.24 2.18 6.64
C VAL A 79 -15.20 0.76 6.09
N ARG A 80 -15.44 0.58 4.78
CA ARG A 80 -15.46 -0.72 4.12
C ARG A 80 -14.98 -0.63 2.68
N GLN A 81 -14.48 -1.75 2.15
CA GLN A 81 -14.01 -1.89 0.78
C GLN A 81 -14.58 -3.14 0.12
N GLU A 82 -14.97 -3.00 -1.14
CA GLU A 82 -15.36 -4.09 -2.03
C GLU A 82 -14.67 -3.96 -3.39
N VAL A 83 -14.69 -5.03 -4.16
CA VAL A 83 -14.25 -5.01 -5.56
C VAL A 83 -15.36 -4.46 -6.46
N ALA A 84 -15.01 -3.66 -7.45
CA ALA A 84 -15.95 -3.20 -8.47
C ALA A 84 -16.11 -4.28 -9.53
N GLN A 85 -17.25 -4.98 -9.52
CA GLN A 85 -17.56 -6.08 -10.46
C GLN A 85 -17.65 -5.60 -11.91
N ASP A 86 -18.09 -4.38 -12.09
CA ASP A 86 -18.31 -3.75 -13.40
C ASP A 86 -17.08 -2.98 -13.91
N HIS A 87 -15.92 -3.13 -13.25
CA HIS A 87 -14.70 -2.48 -13.70
C HIS A 87 -14.14 -3.17 -14.97
N PRO A 88 -13.90 -2.44 -16.07
CA PRO A 88 -13.62 -3.05 -17.40
C PRO A 88 -12.32 -3.87 -17.43
N ILE A 89 -11.34 -3.54 -16.60
CA ILE A 89 -10.03 -4.20 -16.59
C ILE A 89 -9.98 -5.32 -15.55
N SER A 90 -10.33 -5.03 -14.30
CA SER A 90 -10.20 -6.00 -13.21
C SER A 90 -11.39 -6.94 -13.03
N GLN A 91 -12.56 -6.60 -13.61
CA GLN A 91 -13.75 -7.44 -13.68
C GLN A 91 -14.08 -8.12 -12.32
N GLY A 92 -14.05 -7.38 -11.24
CA GLY A 92 -14.33 -7.88 -9.89
C GLY A 92 -13.14 -8.57 -9.20
N GLY A 93 -11.94 -8.52 -9.77
CA GLY A 93 -10.73 -9.06 -9.16
C GLY A 93 -9.78 -7.99 -8.64
N HIS A 94 -9.03 -8.31 -7.61
CA HIS A 94 -7.81 -7.61 -7.22
C HIS A 94 -6.87 -8.54 -6.45
N CYS A 95 -5.60 -8.19 -6.38
CA CYS A 95 -4.63 -8.93 -5.58
C CYS A 95 -4.74 -8.56 -4.09
N ARG A 96 -4.00 -9.26 -3.25
CA ARG A 96 -3.98 -8.99 -1.79
C ARG A 96 -3.63 -7.54 -1.46
N LYS A 97 -2.73 -6.90 -2.20
CA LYS A 97 -2.39 -5.48 -1.97
C LYS A 97 -3.60 -4.55 -2.17
N GLY A 98 -4.46 -4.88 -3.14
CA GLY A 98 -5.73 -4.18 -3.34
C GLY A 98 -6.72 -4.44 -2.21
N ALA A 99 -6.74 -5.65 -1.64
CA ALA A 99 -7.57 -5.97 -0.48
C ALA A 99 -7.18 -5.17 0.76
N ASP A 100 -5.88 -4.96 0.98
CA ASP A 100 -5.34 -4.26 2.14
C ASP A 100 -5.28 -2.71 1.96
N LEU A 101 -5.90 -2.17 0.91
CA LEU A 101 -5.80 -0.74 0.61
C LEU A 101 -6.44 0.15 1.69
N ILE A 102 -7.54 -0.30 2.26
CA ILE A 102 -8.24 0.41 3.35
C ILE A 102 -7.34 0.55 4.59
N ASP A 103 -6.61 -0.51 4.98
CA ASP A 103 -5.74 -0.49 6.15
C ASP A 103 -4.59 0.49 5.94
N ARG A 104 -4.03 0.51 4.73
CA ARG A 104 -3.02 1.49 4.35
C ARG A 104 -3.55 2.93 4.39
N ALA A 105 -4.78 3.14 3.94
CA ALA A 105 -5.39 4.47 3.94
C ALA A 105 -5.64 4.99 5.37
N ARG A 106 -5.93 4.08 6.30
CA ARG A 106 -6.26 4.37 7.71
C ARG A 106 -5.07 4.31 8.65
N SER A 107 -3.90 3.89 8.16
CA SER A 107 -2.68 3.74 8.99
C SER A 107 -2.33 5.03 9.71
N GLU A 108 -2.09 4.95 11.00
CA GLU A 108 -1.64 6.06 11.83
C GLU A 108 -0.24 6.55 11.45
N THR A 109 0.58 5.64 10.90
CA THR A 109 1.94 5.97 10.43
C THR A 109 1.97 6.66 9.08
N ARG A 110 0.80 6.81 8.40
CA ARG A 110 0.72 7.49 7.12
C ARG A 110 1.09 8.97 7.26
N LEU A 111 2.07 9.41 6.47
CA LEU A 111 2.43 10.83 6.38
C LEU A 111 1.24 11.64 5.82
N ARG A 112 0.88 12.70 6.52
CA ARG A 112 -0.22 13.61 6.14
C ARG A 112 0.28 14.97 5.68
N TYR A 113 1.53 15.27 5.96
CA TYR A 113 2.18 16.55 5.67
C TYR A 113 3.60 16.30 5.15
N PRO A 114 4.15 17.22 4.34
CA PRO A 114 5.55 17.15 3.96
C PRO A 114 6.46 17.25 5.18
N LEU A 115 7.55 16.54 5.14
CA LEU A 115 8.60 16.60 6.16
C LEU A 115 9.90 17.06 5.51
N HIS A 116 10.57 17.99 6.17
CA HIS A 116 11.86 18.49 5.78
C HIS A 116 12.91 18.12 6.84
N LYS A 117 14.04 17.59 6.44
CA LYS A 117 15.12 17.21 7.34
C LYS A 117 16.04 18.43 7.59
N VAL A 118 16.11 18.87 8.85
CA VAL A 118 16.96 19.97 9.31
C VAL A 118 17.85 19.46 10.43
N ASN A 119 19.16 19.58 10.26
CA ASN A 119 20.15 19.14 11.26
C ASN A 119 19.95 17.68 11.72
N GLY A 120 19.52 16.80 10.81
CA GLY A 120 19.30 15.39 11.10
C GLY A 120 17.89 15.05 11.60
N GLU A 121 17.06 16.02 11.97
CA GLU A 121 15.71 15.82 12.48
C GLU A 121 14.64 16.16 11.45
N TRP A 122 13.53 15.38 11.45
CA TRP A 122 12.40 15.60 10.58
C TRP A 122 11.47 16.66 11.16
N GLN A 123 11.28 17.75 10.43
CA GLN A 123 10.37 18.85 10.78
C GLN A 123 9.23 18.92 9.78
N ARG A 124 8.02 19.15 10.30
CA ARG A 124 6.84 19.37 9.48
C ARG A 124 6.94 20.70 8.74
N THR A 125 6.58 20.69 7.47
CA THR A 125 6.44 21.89 6.65
C THR A 125 5.07 21.90 5.94
N ASP A 126 4.70 23.00 5.32
CA ASP A 126 3.54 23.08 4.43
C ASP A 126 3.91 22.73 2.99
N TRP A 127 2.88 22.51 2.14
CA TRP A 127 3.08 22.11 0.76
C TRP A 127 3.71 23.22 -0.09
N ASP A 128 3.32 24.48 0.13
CA ASP A 128 3.81 25.62 -0.65
C ASP A 128 5.30 25.82 -0.40
N SER A 129 5.72 25.85 0.84
CA SER A 129 7.13 25.93 1.23
C SER A 129 7.96 24.76 0.71
N ALA A 130 7.41 23.54 0.74
CA ALA A 130 8.08 22.35 0.22
C ALA A 130 8.27 22.45 -1.30
N MET A 131 7.22 22.83 -2.04
CA MET A 131 7.25 22.95 -3.49
C MET A 131 8.16 24.08 -3.95
N ASP A 132 8.13 25.21 -3.28
CA ASP A 132 9.03 26.34 -3.55
C ASP A 132 10.49 25.96 -3.41
N LYS A 133 10.82 25.25 -2.31
CA LYS A 133 12.19 24.79 -2.07
C LYS A 133 12.64 23.80 -3.12
N ILE A 134 11.82 22.80 -3.43
CA ILE A 134 12.11 21.77 -4.45
C ILE A 134 12.30 22.42 -5.81
N SER A 135 11.40 23.34 -6.20
CA SER A 135 11.46 24.02 -7.51
C SER A 135 12.73 24.86 -7.65
N LYS A 136 13.06 25.66 -6.64
CA LYS A 136 14.28 26.47 -6.63
C LYS A 136 15.53 25.61 -6.75
N GLN A 137 15.59 24.52 -6.00
CA GLN A 137 16.74 23.61 -6.03
C GLN A 137 16.88 22.93 -7.40
N LEU A 138 15.78 22.45 -7.99
CA LEU A 138 15.79 21.82 -9.31
C LEU A 138 16.20 22.80 -10.42
N LEU A 139 15.68 24.03 -10.38
CA LEU A 139 16.06 25.06 -11.34
C LEU A 139 17.53 25.44 -11.21
N GLN A 140 18.03 25.58 -10.00
CA GLN A 140 19.43 25.85 -9.76
C GLN A 140 20.34 24.73 -10.32
N ILE A 141 20.03 23.46 -10.04
CA ILE A 141 20.81 22.34 -10.59
C ILE A 141 20.77 22.34 -12.12
N ARG A 142 19.59 22.61 -12.70
CA ARG A 142 19.44 22.67 -14.15
C ARG A 142 20.30 23.79 -14.77
N GLU A 143 20.39 24.94 -14.12
CA GLU A 143 21.15 26.09 -14.58
C GLU A 143 22.66 25.87 -14.43
N GLU A 144 23.12 25.33 -13.29
CA GLU A 144 24.53 25.14 -12.99
C GLU A 144 25.13 23.91 -13.66
N SER A 145 24.39 22.81 -13.77
CA SER A 145 24.93 21.50 -14.18
C SER A 145 24.20 20.89 -15.38
N GLY A 146 23.16 21.55 -15.88
CA GLY A 146 22.32 21.06 -16.96
C GLY A 146 21.23 20.09 -16.51
N PRO A 147 20.21 19.86 -17.37
CA PRO A 147 19.06 19.02 -17.01
C PRO A 147 19.42 17.54 -16.80
N ASP A 148 20.46 17.05 -17.45
CA ASP A 148 20.91 15.66 -17.34
C ASP A 148 21.63 15.34 -16.01
N ALA A 149 21.90 16.36 -15.18
CA ALA A 149 22.37 16.15 -13.81
C ALA A 149 21.30 15.57 -12.87
N VAL A 150 20.04 15.53 -13.31
CA VAL A 150 18.93 14.97 -12.55
C VAL A 150 18.43 13.69 -13.19
N MET A 151 18.25 12.64 -12.37
CA MET A 151 17.62 11.38 -12.76
C MET A 151 16.29 11.21 -12.05
N TRP A 152 15.26 10.85 -12.83
CA TRP A 152 13.92 10.56 -12.33
C TRP A 152 13.72 9.05 -12.24
N ILE A 153 13.31 8.55 -11.07
CA ILE A 153 13.07 7.14 -10.86
C ILE A 153 11.61 6.89 -10.52
N GLY A 154 10.93 6.19 -11.42
CA GLY A 154 9.55 5.76 -11.24
C GLY A 154 9.44 4.46 -10.46
N SER A 155 8.20 4.01 -10.28
CA SER A 155 7.89 2.77 -9.56
C SER A 155 6.74 2.02 -10.22
N ALA A 156 6.77 0.68 -10.14
CA ALA A 156 5.63 -0.18 -10.49
C ALA A 156 4.36 0.12 -9.65
N LYS A 157 4.51 0.87 -8.57
CA LYS A 157 3.41 1.26 -7.68
C LYS A 157 2.82 2.63 -7.99
N LEU A 158 3.13 3.16 -9.15
CA LEU A 158 2.50 4.36 -9.69
C LEU A 158 1.27 3.98 -10.51
N SER A 159 0.25 4.83 -10.49
CA SER A 159 -0.87 4.73 -11.44
C SER A 159 -0.41 5.11 -12.85
N ASN A 160 -1.24 4.79 -13.85
CA ASN A 160 -0.94 5.17 -15.24
C ASN A 160 -0.77 6.69 -15.39
N GLU A 161 -1.63 7.46 -14.72
CA GLU A 161 -1.58 8.93 -14.71
C GLU A 161 -0.28 9.45 -14.08
N GLN A 162 0.14 8.85 -12.97
CA GLN A 162 1.40 9.21 -12.31
C GLN A 162 2.61 8.90 -13.19
N CYS A 163 2.62 7.74 -13.86
CA CYS A 163 3.67 7.39 -14.82
C CYS A 163 3.71 8.38 -15.99
N TYR A 164 2.55 8.74 -16.53
CA TYR A 164 2.44 9.71 -17.61
C TYR A 164 2.97 11.10 -17.18
N TYR A 165 2.55 11.60 -16.03
CA TYR A 165 2.99 12.89 -15.54
C TYR A 165 4.48 12.90 -15.17
N LEU A 166 5.02 11.84 -14.60
CA LEU A 166 6.44 11.72 -14.33
C LEU A 166 7.26 11.82 -15.63
N ARG A 167 6.84 11.09 -16.67
CA ARG A 167 7.48 11.15 -17.99
C ARG A 167 7.39 12.52 -18.60
N LYS A 168 6.20 13.12 -18.56
CA LYS A 168 5.97 14.48 -19.09
C LYS A 168 6.81 15.50 -18.35
N PHE A 169 6.88 15.43 -17.02
CA PHE A 169 7.67 16.33 -16.20
C PHE A 169 9.18 16.22 -16.53
N SER A 170 9.71 15.00 -16.64
CA SER A 170 11.10 14.77 -17.05
C SER A 170 11.41 15.42 -18.43
N ALA A 171 10.51 15.26 -19.40
CA ALA A 171 10.66 15.86 -20.72
C ALA A 171 10.63 17.41 -20.66
N PHE A 172 9.74 18.02 -19.87
CA PHE A 172 9.70 19.46 -19.68
C PHE A 172 10.91 20.00 -18.91
N PHE A 173 11.43 19.21 -17.98
CA PHE A 173 12.67 19.54 -17.28
C PHE A 173 13.88 19.58 -18.24
N GLY A 174 13.80 18.79 -19.33
CA GLY A 174 14.79 18.79 -20.42
C GLY A 174 15.72 17.58 -20.39
N THR A 175 15.35 16.49 -19.70
CA THR A 175 16.17 15.28 -19.64
C THR A 175 15.40 14.02 -19.99
N ASN A 176 16.12 13.04 -20.55
CA ASN A 176 15.66 11.67 -20.74
C ASN A 176 16.16 10.70 -19.67
N ASN A 177 16.83 11.20 -18.63
CA ASN A 177 17.29 10.39 -17.50
C ASN A 177 16.10 9.98 -16.62
N LEU A 178 15.32 9.06 -17.15
CA LEU A 178 14.16 8.48 -16.49
C LEU A 178 14.24 6.97 -16.54
N ASP A 179 14.11 6.34 -15.39
CA ASP A 179 14.05 4.89 -15.29
C ASP A 179 12.94 4.42 -14.36
N HIS A 180 12.71 3.12 -14.34
CA HIS A 180 11.59 2.50 -13.66
C HIS A 180 11.98 1.11 -13.13
N CYS A 181 11.53 0.76 -11.93
CA CYS A 181 11.89 -0.50 -11.28
C CYS A 181 11.46 -1.79 -12.02
N ASN A 182 10.59 -1.68 -13.02
CA ASN A 182 10.15 -2.81 -13.87
C ASN A 182 10.83 -2.84 -15.23
N ARG A 183 11.84 -2.04 -15.43
CA ARG A 183 12.66 -2.11 -16.64
C ARG A 183 13.66 -3.24 -16.47
N VAL A 184 13.38 -4.37 -17.10
CA VAL A 184 14.23 -5.57 -17.16
C VAL A 184 14.60 -5.80 -18.60
#